data_bacb1aa898f35ad8a48baf56f873c175
#
_entry.id   bacb1aa898f35ad8a48baf56f873c175
#
_cell.length_a   1.000
_cell.length_b   1.000
_cell.length_c   1.000
_cell.angle_alpha   90.00
_cell.angle_beta   90.00
_cell.angle_gamma   90.00
#
_symmetry.space_group_name_H-M   'P 1'
#
loop_
_entity.id
_entity.type
_entity.pdbx_description
1 polymer ?
#
loop_
_entity_poly.entity_id
_entity_poly.type
_entity_poly.pdbx_seq_one_letter_code
_entity_poly.pdbx_strand_id
1 'polypeptide(L)'
;MGEAEGKSASSGPELAEDERLSKDSPSSPFRRRDFSLFWAAGAIDGLGTCASSLFLPLILLGAGYSSGLAGLVASVALVSGLVVSPIAGVFADRLPRKPMMYTAALVAAGATGTVFVTVALGHVVLVHVLVAAVVEQAASATYGAAASGTIRRLVPPGEYPRAIGYLQARDQAVQIVGPTLGGVLYQMARWVPLLADAVSFLLVAVLSRAIRADLTPEREGPAASFTRELAEGLRFVWAEPFLRFVVVWTAGINALLGALYFHAVFASHAEGASPSSIGLILTLAGVGGLLGALAAPWLVRRLPATRIVTGASWAMVPTAAGLAFASQTWAYGLLLSGVSLIVPSVAVVLQTRAVLVTPDRLLARMGTVLGTAGQGVAVLAPVLAGVLVAAYGGRSVALGCAGAFAGLALYATARSALVVREAP
;
A
#
# COMPACT_ATOMS: atom_id res chain seq x y z
N MET A 1 -74.26 37.73 -11.23
CA MET A 1 -73.20 38.41 -12.00
C MET A 1 -71.97 38.39 -11.14
N GLY A 2 -70.89 37.80 -11.62
CA GLY A 2 -69.54 37.72 -10.96
C GLY A 2 -69.15 36.31 -10.64
N GLU A 3 -68.56 35.74 -11.49
CA GLU A 3 -67.42 34.96 -11.90
C GLU A 3 -66.59 34.42 -10.72
N ALA A 4 -66.49 33.08 -10.63
CA ALA A 4 -65.52 32.34 -9.85
C ALA A 4 -64.58 31.60 -10.83
N GLU A 5 -63.40 32.19 -11.07
CA GLU A 5 -62.33 31.54 -11.81
C GLU A 5 -61.61 30.53 -10.93
N GLY A 6 -61.57 29.32 -11.45
CA GLY A 6 -60.84 28.22 -10.85
C GLY A 6 -59.35 28.35 -11.03
N LYS A 7 -58.58 28.17 -9.96
CA LYS A 7 -57.14 27.92 -10.00
C LYS A 7 -56.92 26.41 -10.27
N SER A 8 -56.62 26.11 -11.51
CA SER A 8 -56.09 24.82 -11.91
C SER A 8 -54.63 24.71 -11.42
N ALA A 9 -54.37 23.75 -10.56
CA ALA A 9 -53.07 23.42 -10.00
C ALA A 9 -52.16 22.84 -11.10
N SER A 10 -51.10 23.54 -11.43
CA SER A 10 -49.98 23.04 -12.25
C SER A 10 -48.99 22.24 -11.39
N SER A 11 -49.31 21.01 -11.07
CA SER A 11 -48.41 20.12 -10.31
C SER A 11 -47.69 19.05 -11.18
N GLY A 12 -47.61 19.29 -12.50
CA GLY A 12 -47.07 18.30 -13.42
C GLY A 12 -45.53 18.25 -13.60
N PRO A 13 -44.79 19.36 -13.64
CA PRO A 13 -43.35 19.30 -13.88
C PRO A 13 -42.50 18.94 -12.66
N GLU A 14 -42.85 19.45 -11.46
CA GLU A 14 -42.09 19.19 -10.24
C GLU A 14 -42.12 17.73 -9.76
N LEU A 15 -43.26 17.03 -9.89
CA LEU A 15 -43.40 15.63 -9.55
C LEU A 15 -42.62 14.73 -10.52
N ALA A 16 -42.51 15.10 -11.79
CA ALA A 16 -41.72 14.36 -12.78
C ALA A 16 -40.21 14.59 -12.62
N GLU A 17 -39.79 15.72 -12.07
CA GLU A 17 -38.40 16.04 -11.78
C GLU A 17 -37.94 15.35 -10.49
N ASP A 18 -38.79 15.31 -9.46
CA ASP A 18 -38.55 14.55 -8.21
C ASP A 18 -38.54 13.02 -8.45
N GLU A 19 -39.37 12.51 -9.35
CA GLU A 19 -39.33 11.08 -9.75
C GLU A 19 -38.08 10.74 -10.57
N ARG A 20 -37.53 11.67 -11.36
CA ARG A 20 -36.24 11.51 -12.07
C ARG A 20 -35.08 11.56 -11.10
N LEU A 21 -35.08 12.50 -10.14
CA LEU A 21 -34.07 12.60 -9.09
C LEU A 21 -34.09 11.40 -8.12
N SER A 22 -35.26 10.79 -7.88
CA SER A 22 -35.41 9.55 -7.10
C SER A 22 -34.92 8.30 -7.82
N LYS A 23 -35.01 8.26 -9.16
CA LYS A 23 -34.48 7.14 -9.98
C LYS A 23 -32.96 7.21 -10.16
N ASP A 24 -32.35 8.36 -9.99
CA ASP A 24 -30.89 8.59 -10.07
C ASP A 24 -30.19 8.52 -8.71
N SER A 25 -30.81 7.92 -7.68
CA SER A 25 -30.05 7.60 -6.47
C SER A 25 -28.91 6.64 -6.87
N PRO A 26 -27.64 7.04 -6.65
CA PRO A 26 -26.49 6.29 -7.15
C PRO A 26 -26.54 4.85 -6.58
N SER A 27 -26.76 3.89 -7.48
CA SER A 27 -26.80 2.47 -7.13
C SER A 27 -25.46 2.07 -6.51
N SER A 28 -25.50 1.23 -5.46
CA SER A 28 -24.24 0.73 -4.89
C SER A 28 -23.44 -0.03 -5.95
N PRO A 29 -22.11 0.23 -6.11
CA PRO A 29 -21.25 -0.51 -7.03
C PRO A 29 -21.31 -2.04 -6.86
N PHE A 30 -21.64 -2.52 -5.66
CA PHE A 30 -21.81 -3.95 -5.36
C PHE A 30 -23.05 -4.59 -6.01
N ARG A 31 -24.00 -3.83 -6.50
CA ARG A 31 -25.07 -4.36 -7.35
C ARG A 31 -24.56 -4.89 -8.69
N ARG A 32 -23.35 -4.50 -9.09
CA ARG A 32 -22.68 -4.97 -10.32
C ARG A 32 -21.82 -6.19 -9.99
N ARG A 33 -22.21 -7.34 -10.49
CA ARG A 33 -21.52 -8.61 -10.28
C ARG A 33 -20.00 -8.51 -10.53
N ASP A 34 -19.60 -7.86 -11.61
CA ASP A 34 -18.20 -7.79 -12.02
C ASP A 34 -17.36 -6.91 -11.06
N PHE A 35 -17.94 -5.84 -10.51
CA PHE A 35 -17.28 -5.07 -9.44
C PHE A 35 -17.14 -5.89 -8.17
N SER A 36 -18.17 -6.65 -7.77
CA SER A 36 -18.11 -7.52 -6.59
C SER A 36 -17.04 -8.60 -6.73
N LEU A 37 -16.92 -9.21 -7.92
CA LEU A 37 -15.87 -10.20 -8.22
C LEU A 37 -14.47 -9.57 -8.15
N PHE A 38 -14.30 -8.38 -8.71
CA PHE A 38 -13.05 -7.63 -8.67
C PHE A 38 -12.67 -7.24 -7.23
N TRP A 39 -13.63 -6.74 -6.45
CA TRP A 39 -13.44 -6.38 -5.05
C TRP A 39 -13.05 -7.59 -4.21
N ALA A 40 -13.77 -8.71 -4.37
CA ALA A 40 -13.50 -9.96 -3.65
C ALA A 40 -12.14 -10.57 -4.02
N ALA A 41 -11.79 -10.55 -5.32
CA ALA A 41 -10.48 -10.99 -5.79
C ALA A 41 -9.36 -10.22 -5.07
N GLY A 42 -9.44 -8.88 -5.02
CA GLY A 42 -8.43 -8.08 -4.33
C GLY A 42 -8.43 -8.24 -2.80
N ALA A 43 -9.58 -8.55 -2.16
CA ALA A 43 -9.61 -8.86 -0.73
C ALA A 43 -8.90 -10.20 -0.42
N ILE A 44 -9.17 -11.22 -1.23
CA ILE A 44 -8.57 -12.56 -1.10
C ILE A 44 -7.07 -12.49 -1.37
N ASP A 45 -6.66 -11.82 -2.45
CA ASP A 45 -5.27 -11.56 -2.82
C ASP A 45 -4.49 -10.87 -1.68
N GLY A 46 -5.04 -9.76 -1.21
CA GLY A 46 -4.41 -8.98 -0.15
C GLY A 46 -4.27 -9.76 1.17
N LEU A 47 -5.28 -10.53 1.58
CA LEU A 47 -5.21 -11.35 2.80
C LEU A 47 -4.18 -12.46 2.66
N GLY A 48 -4.13 -13.16 1.54
CA GLY A 48 -3.14 -14.21 1.25
C GLY A 48 -1.72 -13.65 1.29
N THR A 49 -1.48 -12.61 0.51
CA THR A 49 -0.17 -11.95 0.41
C THR A 49 0.29 -11.35 1.75
N CYS A 50 -0.60 -10.68 2.51
CA CYS A 50 -0.25 -10.20 3.84
C CYS A 50 0.06 -11.34 4.81
N ALA A 51 -0.64 -12.48 4.69
CA ALA A 51 -0.39 -13.64 5.55
C ALA A 51 0.92 -14.35 5.22
N SER A 52 1.37 -14.38 3.96
CA SER A 52 2.60 -15.09 3.53
C SER A 52 3.85 -14.22 3.59
N SER A 53 3.79 -12.98 3.09
CA SER A 53 4.95 -12.10 2.92
C SER A 53 5.69 -11.78 4.21
N LEU A 54 4.96 -11.67 5.33
CA LEU A 54 5.52 -11.44 6.65
C LEU A 54 6.25 -12.66 7.22
N PHE A 55 5.78 -13.85 6.87
CA PHE A 55 6.28 -15.09 7.45
C PHE A 55 7.35 -15.74 6.58
N LEU A 56 7.53 -15.33 5.32
CA LEU A 56 8.61 -15.83 4.47
C LEU A 56 10.01 -15.59 5.09
N PRO A 57 10.36 -14.40 5.61
CA PRO A 57 11.60 -14.21 6.37
C PRO A 57 11.70 -15.11 7.61
N LEU A 58 10.59 -15.34 8.32
CA LEU A 58 10.57 -16.21 9.51
C LEU A 58 10.78 -17.70 9.15
N ILE A 59 10.29 -18.15 7.99
CA ILE A 59 10.55 -19.50 7.47
C ILE A 59 12.05 -19.69 7.21
N LEU A 60 12.72 -18.69 6.64
CA LEU A 60 14.16 -18.73 6.41
C LEU A 60 14.95 -18.73 7.71
N LEU A 61 14.59 -17.91 8.69
CA LEU A 61 15.19 -17.91 10.02
C LEU A 61 15.01 -19.26 10.72
N GLY A 62 13.81 -19.84 10.66
CA GLY A 62 13.49 -21.15 11.21
C GLY A 62 14.20 -22.31 10.51
N ALA A 63 14.72 -22.11 9.30
CA ALA A 63 15.58 -23.04 8.57
C ALA A 63 17.08 -22.84 8.85
N GLY A 64 17.44 -21.89 9.74
CA GLY A 64 18.83 -21.64 10.15
C GLY A 64 19.57 -20.59 9.31
N TYR A 65 18.87 -19.89 8.39
CA TYR A 65 19.49 -18.78 7.65
C TYR A 65 19.56 -17.50 8.51
N SER A 66 20.56 -16.66 8.25
CA SER A 66 20.72 -15.38 8.96
C SER A 66 19.63 -14.37 8.63
N SER A 67 19.38 -13.40 9.53
CA SER A 67 18.46 -12.29 9.30
C SER A 67 18.87 -11.43 8.09
N GLY A 68 20.19 -11.32 7.84
CA GLY A 68 20.70 -10.64 6.63
C GLY A 68 20.27 -11.33 5.34
N LEU A 69 20.33 -12.67 5.27
CA LEU A 69 19.86 -13.43 4.10
C LEU A 69 18.34 -13.37 3.96
N ALA A 70 17.60 -13.46 5.05
CA ALA A 70 16.15 -13.33 5.04
C ALA A 70 15.72 -11.92 4.54
N GLY A 71 16.39 -10.88 5.02
CA GLY A 71 16.19 -9.50 4.57
C GLY A 71 16.58 -9.29 3.10
N LEU A 72 17.68 -9.94 2.65
CA LEU A 72 18.10 -9.90 1.25
C LEU A 72 17.02 -10.47 0.32
N VAL A 73 16.48 -11.65 0.64
CA VAL A 73 15.40 -12.28 -0.14
C VAL A 73 14.20 -11.33 -0.24
N ALA A 74 13.75 -10.76 0.89
CA ALA A 74 12.64 -9.82 0.91
C ALA A 74 12.94 -8.57 0.06
N SER A 75 14.14 -7.99 0.17
CA SER A 75 14.52 -6.80 -0.61
C SER A 75 14.61 -7.08 -2.10
N VAL A 76 15.22 -8.20 -2.51
CA VAL A 76 15.32 -8.56 -3.94
C VAL A 76 13.94 -8.81 -4.54
N ALA A 77 13.03 -9.45 -3.79
CA ALA A 77 11.65 -9.63 -4.20
C ALA A 77 10.96 -8.27 -4.41
N LEU A 78 11.03 -7.35 -3.45
CA LEU A 78 10.45 -6.01 -3.56
C LEU A 78 11.03 -5.20 -4.73
N VAL A 79 12.35 -5.28 -4.96
CA VAL A 79 13.01 -4.65 -6.12
C VAL A 79 12.46 -5.20 -7.42
N SER A 80 12.23 -6.51 -7.52
CA SER A 80 11.67 -7.12 -8.72
C SER A 80 10.28 -6.57 -9.06
N GLY A 81 9.40 -6.44 -8.06
CA GLY A 81 8.09 -5.82 -8.21
C GLY A 81 8.19 -4.36 -8.67
N LEU A 82 9.09 -3.59 -8.06
CA LEU A 82 9.30 -2.18 -8.42
C LEU A 82 9.80 -2.01 -9.87
N VAL A 83 10.70 -2.89 -10.33
CA VAL A 83 11.23 -2.87 -11.71
C VAL A 83 10.19 -3.36 -12.72
N VAL A 84 9.43 -4.39 -12.37
CA VAL A 84 8.42 -4.97 -13.28
C VAL A 84 7.18 -4.06 -13.40
N SER A 85 6.80 -3.34 -12.34
CA SER A 85 5.58 -2.53 -12.32
C SER A 85 5.45 -1.54 -13.50
N PRO A 86 6.44 -0.69 -13.84
CA PRO A 86 6.33 0.19 -15.00
C PRO A 86 6.28 -0.55 -16.34
N ILE A 87 7.00 -1.67 -16.46
CA ILE A 87 6.99 -2.52 -17.65
C ILE A 87 5.61 -3.14 -17.85
N ALA A 88 5.06 -3.70 -16.76
CA ALA A 88 3.71 -4.27 -16.74
C ALA A 88 2.64 -3.22 -17.06
N GLY A 89 2.81 -1.96 -16.61
CA GLY A 89 1.93 -0.84 -16.95
C GLY A 89 1.84 -0.62 -18.45
N VAL A 90 2.98 -0.61 -19.16
CA VAL A 90 3.01 -0.48 -20.62
C VAL A 90 2.28 -1.63 -21.32
N PHE A 91 2.43 -2.86 -20.81
CA PHE A 91 1.69 -4.01 -21.34
C PHE A 91 0.20 -3.93 -21.02
N ALA A 92 -0.19 -3.47 -19.83
CA ALA A 92 -1.59 -3.31 -19.42
C ALA A 92 -2.35 -2.25 -20.25
N ASP A 93 -1.64 -1.29 -20.85
CA ASP A 93 -2.21 -0.30 -21.77
C ASP A 93 -2.34 -0.83 -23.21
N ARG A 94 -1.69 -1.94 -23.54
CA ARG A 94 -1.66 -2.51 -24.89
C ARG A 94 -2.36 -3.86 -25.04
N LEU A 95 -2.37 -4.65 -23.98
CA LEU A 95 -2.90 -6.00 -23.96
C LEU A 95 -4.25 -6.07 -23.23
N PRO A 96 -5.09 -7.05 -23.55
CA PRO A 96 -6.31 -7.28 -22.79
C PRO A 96 -5.99 -7.54 -21.32
N ARG A 97 -6.52 -6.71 -20.41
CA ARG A 97 -6.21 -6.75 -18.97
C ARG A 97 -6.65 -8.05 -18.29
N LYS A 98 -7.79 -8.61 -18.73
CA LYS A 98 -8.33 -9.82 -18.12
C LYS A 98 -7.39 -11.04 -18.25
N PRO A 99 -6.83 -11.39 -19.43
CA PRO A 99 -5.78 -12.41 -19.54
C PRO A 99 -4.57 -12.10 -18.66
N MET A 100 -4.10 -10.85 -18.63
CA MET A 100 -2.96 -10.46 -17.78
C MET A 100 -3.24 -10.73 -16.31
N MET A 101 -4.44 -10.41 -15.81
CA MET A 101 -4.81 -10.62 -14.41
C MET A 101 -4.82 -12.11 -14.06
N TYR A 102 -5.55 -12.96 -14.80
CA TYR A 102 -5.64 -14.37 -14.40
C TYR A 102 -4.33 -15.14 -14.65
N THR A 103 -3.55 -14.83 -15.69
CA THR A 103 -2.25 -15.48 -15.91
C THR A 103 -1.21 -15.08 -14.88
N ALA A 104 -1.14 -13.80 -14.51
CA ALA A 104 -0.28 -13.33 -13.44
C ALA A 104 -0.63 -14.01 -12.10
N ALA A 105 -1.91 -14.12 -11.76
CA ALA A 105 -2.35 -14.83 -10.56
C ALA A 105 -1.98 -16.33 -10.59
N LEU A 106 -2.09 -17.01 -11.75
CA LEU A 106 -1.65 -18.40 -11.88
C LEU A 106 -0.14 -18.57 -11.74
N VAL A 107 0.65 -17.63 -12.27
CA VAL A 107 2.11 -17.65 -12.10
C VAL A 107 2.48 -17.45 -10.62
N ALA A 108 1.84 -16.50 -9.94
CA ALA A 108 2.04 -16.27 -8.50
C ALA A 108 1.65 -17.52 -7.69
N ALA A 109 0.48 -18.13 -7.99
CA ALA A 109 0.05 -19.38 -7.35
C ALA A 109 1.07 -20.52 -7.54
N GLY A 110 1.61 -20.67 -8.73
CA GLY A 110 2.64 -21.66 -9.03
C GLY A 110 3.93 -21.41 -8.25
N ALA A 111 4.42 -20.16 -8.24
CA ALA A 111 5.63 -19.77 -7.51
C ALA A 111 5.49 -20.03 -6.01
N THR A 112 4.46 -19.49 -5.36
CA THR A 112 4.18 -19.69 -3.94
C THR A 112 3.88 -21.18 -3.61
N GLY A 113 3.15 -21.88 -4.51
CA GLY A 113 2.84 -23.30 -4.38
C GLY A 113 4.08 -24.19 -4.36
N THR A 114 5.12 -23.89 -5.16
CA THR A 114 6.38 -24.65 -5.11
C THR A 114 7.10 -24.47 -3.77
N VAL A 115 7.10 -23.24 -3.21
CA VAL A 115 7.68 -22.98 -1.88
C VAL A 115 6.88 -23.68 -0.80
N PHE A 116 5.54 -23.64 -0.87
CA PHE A 116 4.68 -24.41 0.03
C PHE A 116 5.07 -25.88 0.08
N VAL A 117 5.18 -26.54 -1.09
CA VAL A 117 5.49 -27.97 -1.17
C VAL A 117 6.85 -28.27 -0.52
N THR A 118 7.89 -27.50 -0.83
CA THR A 118 9.23 -27.74 -0.29
C THR A 118 9.31 -27.49 1.21
N VAL A 119 8.64 -26.45 1.72
CA VAL A 119 8.55 -26.17 3.17
C VAL A 119 7.77 -27.26 3.90
N ALA A 120 6.67 -27.75 3.32
CA ALA A 120 5.86 -28.85 3.88
C ALA A 120 6.66 -30.17 3.96
N LEU A 121 7.54 -30.42 3.00
CA LEU A 121 8.46 -31.57 2.99
C LEU A 121 9.70 -31.38 3.88
N GLY A 122 9.82 -30.25 4.56
CA GLY A 122 10.95 -29.93 5.44
C GLY A 122 12.22 -29.47 4.70
N HIS A 123 12.13 -29.16 3.41
CA HIS A 123 13.24 -28.73 2.57
C HIS A 123 13.14 -27.25 2.26
N VAL A 124 13.96 -26.41 2.88
CA VAL A 124 14.02 -24.97 2.61
C VAL A 124 15.36 -24.66 1.93
N VAL A 125 15.30 -24.35 0.62
CA VAL A 125 16.48 -23.98 -0.17
C VAL A 125 16.42 -22.49 -0.49
N LEU A 126 17.40 -21.73 -0.05
CA LEU A 126 17.44 -20.25 -0.17
C LEU A 126 17.24 -19.78 -1.61
N VAL A 127 17.94 -20.36 -2.57
CA VAL A 127 17.86 -19.96 -3.99
C VAL A 127 16.46 -20.22 -4.56
N HIS A 128 15.83 -21.34 -4.19
CA HIS A 128 14.45 -21.64 -4.62
C HIS A 128 13.46 -20.63 -4.05
N VAL A 129 13.54 -20.31 -2.75
CA VAL A 129 12.70 -19.31 -2.10
C VAL A 129 12.91 -17.93 -2.72
N LEU A 130 14.16 -17.53 -3.01
CA LEU A 130 14.49 -16.28 -3.67
C LEU A 130 13.86 -16.19 -5.07
N VAL A 131 14.05 -17.20 -5.90
CA VAL A 131 13.49 -17.21 -7.27
C VAL A 131 11.97 -17.16 -7.23
N ALA A 132 11.34 -17.96 -6.36
CA ALA A 132 9.89 -17.97 -6.21
C ALA A 132 9.36 -16.63 -5.75
N ALA A 133 9.99 -15.98 -4.76
CA ALA A 133 9.60 -14.66 -4.27
C ALA A 133 9.75 -13.57 -5.35
N VAL A 134 10.80 -13.63 -6.17
CA VAL A 134 11.00 -12.72 -7.32
C VAL A 134 9.89 -12.91 -8.35
N VAL A 135 9.57 -14.15 -8.70
CA VAL A 135 8.51 -14.49 -9.68
C VAL A 135 7.14 -14.07 -9.16
N GLU A 136 6.85 -14.34 -7.89
CA GLU A 136 5.59 -13.98 -7.23
C GLU A 136 5.42 -12.44 -7.24
N GLN A 137 6.42 -11.67 -6.81
CA GLN A 137 6.35 -10.21 -6.79
C GLN A 137 6.25 -9.59 -8.18
N ALA A 138 6.94 -10.16 -9.17
CA ALA A 138 6.81 -9.73 -10.57
C ALA A 138 5.40 -10.01 -11.11
N ALA A 139 4.82 -11.16 -10.77
CA ALA A 139 3.46 -11.52 -11.14
C ALA A 139 2.43 -10.61 -10.44
N SER A 140 2.58 -10.34 -9.13
CA SER A 140 1.72 -9.44 -8.37
C SER A 140 1.78 -8.01 -8.92
N ALA A 141 2.97 -7.50 -9.29
CA ALA A 141 3.11 -6.20 -9.95
C ALA A 141 2.39 -6.17 -11.30
N THR A 142 2.45 -7.27 -12.06
CA THR A 142 1.74 -7.41 -13.35
C THR A 142 0.23 -7.43 -13.16
N TYR A 143 -0.26 -8.16 -12.16
CA TYR A 143 -1.68 -8.16 -11.77
C TYR A 143 -2.14 -6.76 -11.38
N GLY A 144 -1.40 -6.08 -10.50
CA GLY A 144 -1.71 -4.73 -10.02
C GLY A 144 -1.78 -3.70 -11.15
N ALA A 145 -0.85 -3.76 -12.12
CA ALA A 145 -0.85 -2.89 -13.29
C ALA A 145 -2.12 -3.10 -14.15
N ALA A 146 -2.51 -4.35 -14.40
CA ALA A 146 -3.73 -4.67 -15.15
C ALA A 146 -5.00 -4.29 -14.37
N ALA A 147 -5.01 -4.49 -13.04
CA ALA A 147 -6.14 -4.20 -12.18
C ALA A 147 -6.40 -2.69 -12.03
N SER A 148 -5.35 -1.84 -12.02
CA SER A 148 -5.47 -0.39 -11.81
C SER A 148 -6.38 0.31 -12.82
N GLY A 149 -6.34 -0.10 -14.08
CA GLY A 149 -7.19 0.46 -15.14
C GLY A 149 -8.59 -0.17 -15.26
N THR A 150 -8.86 -1.23 -14.50
CA THR A 150 -10.08 -2.03 -14.64
C THR A 150 -11.31 -1.33 -14.07
N ILE A 151 -11.15 -0.52 -13.02
CA ILE A 151 -12.27 0.16 -12.34
C ILE A 151 -13.12 1.01 -13.29
N ARG A 152 -12.49 1.66 -14.28
CA ARG A 152 -13.16 2.53 -15.27
C ARG A 152 -14.12 1.76 -16.18
N ARG A 153 -13.96 0.43 -16.28
CA ARG A 153 -14.82 -0.46 -17.08
C ARG A 153 -15.88 -1.16 -16.24
N LEU A 154 -15.71 -1.18 -14.92
CA LEU A 154 -16.61 -1.89 -14.01
C LEU A 154 -17.74 -1.02 -13.48
N VAL A 155 -17.51 0.29 -13.34
CA VAL A 155 -18.48 1.23 -12.79
C VAL A 155 -18.55 2.52 -13.63
N PRO A 156 -19.73 3.17 -13.71
CA PRO A 156 -19.87 4.44 -14.43
C PRO A 156 -19.13 5.57 -13.67
N PRO A 157 -18.77 6.68 -14.38
CA PRO A 157 -18.03 7.80 -13.81
C PRO A 157 -18.61 8.37 -12.51
N GLY A 158 -19.93 8.48 -12.42
CA GLY A 158 -20.61 9.00 -11.22
C GLY A 158 -20.45 8.15 -9.96
N GLU A 159 -20.10 6.86 -10.10
CA GLU A 159 -19.87 5.92 -8.98
C GLU A 159 -18.40 5.78 -8.61
N TYR A 160 -17.44 6.36 -9.36
CA TYR A 160 -16.00 6.22 -9.10
C TYR A 160 -15.60 6.59 -7.67
N PRO A 161 -16.02 7.72 -7.07
CA PRO A 161 -15.62 8.06 -5.70
C PRO A 161 -16.03 7.00 -4.69
N ARG A 162 -17.23 6.44 -4.83
CA ARG A 162 -17.72 5.35 -3.98
C ARG A 162 -16.94 4.05 -4.18
N ALA A 163 -16.72 3.67 -5.44
CA ALA A 163 -15.97 2.45 -5.77
C ALA A 163 -14.53 2.53 -5.25
N ILE A 164 -13.85 3.66 -5.43
CA ILE A 164 -12.51 3.91 -4.86
C ILE A 164 -12.55 3.84 -3.34
N GLY A 165 -13.57 4.42 -2.69
CA GLY A 165 -13.75 4.33 -1.24
C GLY A 165 -13.87 2.90 -0.74
N TYR A 166 -14.62 2.03 -1.44
CA TYR A 166 -14.72 0.61 -1.09
C TYR A 166 -13.42 -0.16 -1.30
N LEU A 167 -12.62 0.18 -2.33
CA LEU A 167 -11.30 -0.41 -2.52
C LEU A 167 -10.34 0.01 -1.41
N GLN A 168 -10.31 1.28 -1.04
CA GLN A 168 -9.50 1.78 0.07
C GLN A 168 -9.88 1.15 1.42
N ALA A 169 -11.17 1.03 1.70
CA ALA A 169 -11.66 0.37 2.92
C ALA A 169 -11.26 -1.12 2.97
N ARG A 170 -11.33 -1.82 1.82
CA ARG A 170 -10.86 -3.20 1.67
C ARG A 170 -9.36 -3.29 1.98
N ASP A 171 -8.55 -2.46 1.34
CA ASP A 171 -7.10 -2.49 1.49
C ASP A 171 -6.69 -2.20 2.94
N GLN A 172 -7.37 -1.26 3.59
CA GLN A 172 -7.15 -0.98 5.01
C GLN A 172 -7.56 -2.15 5.91
N ALA A 173 -8.69 -2.81 5.64
CA ALA A 173 -9.11 -3.99 6.38
C ALA A 173 -8.11 -5.14 6.23
N VAL A 174 -7.59 -5.37 5.02
CA VAL A 174 -6.55 -6.35 4.73
C VAL A 174 -5.27 -6.06 5.53
N GLN A 175 -4.83 -4.81 5.57
CA GLN A 175 -3.63 -4.41 6.33
C GLN A 175 -3.78 -4.62 7.84
N ILE A 176 -4.99 -4.54 8.38
CA ILE A 176 -5.26 -4.76 9.80
C ILE A 176 -5.38 -6.26 10.11
N VAL A 177 -6.14 -6.99 9.31
CA VAL A 177 -6.48 -8.41 9.60
C VAL A 177 -5.39 -9.37 9.12
N GLY A 178 -4.77 -9.08 7.98
CA GLY A 178 -3.82 -9.96 7.30
C GLY A 178 -2.66 -10.43 8.18
N PRO A 179 -1.94 -9.55 8.88
CA PRO A 179 -0.82 -9.95 9.72
C PRO A 179 -1.21 -10.90 10.86
N THR A 180 -2.31 -10.62 11.57
CA THR A 180 -2.79 -11.54 12.63
C THR A 180 -3.23 -12.87 12.04
N LEU A 181 -3.94 -12.86 10.91
CA LEU A 181 -4.32 -14.08 10.21
C LEU A 181 -3.09 -14.91 9.84
N GLY A 182 -2.07 -14.28 9.27
CA GLY A 182 -0.80 -14.94 8.95
C GLY A 182 -0.11 -15.53 10.17
N GLY A 183 -0.10 -14.82 11.30
CA GLY A 183 0.44 -15.31 12.56
C GLY A 183 -0.29 -16.54 13.09
N VAL A 184 -1.60 -16.56 13.03
CA VAL A 184 -2.42 -17.72 13.42
C VAL A 184 -2.17 -18.90 12.49
N LEU A 185 -2.18 -18.67 11.16
CA LEU A 185 -1.90 -19.72 10.19
C LEU A 185 -0.50 -20.31 10.37
N TYR A 186 0.51 -19.48 10.62
CA TYR A 186 1.87 -19.94 10.84
C TYR A 186 2.01 -20.78 12.12
N GLN A 187 1.23 -20.50 13.18
CA GLN A 187 1.20 -21.32 14.39
C GLN A 187 0.64 -22.73 14.14
N MET A 188 -0.28 -22.89 13.18
CA MET A 188 -0.80 -24.22 12.82
C MET A 188 0.31 -25.07 12.20
N ALA A 189 1.00 -24.53 11.18
CA ALA A 189 2.24 -25.06 10.64
C ALA A 189 2.93 -24.00 9.77
N ARG A 190 4.27 -24.03 9.69
CA ARG A 190 5.08 -23.04 8.95
C ARG A 190 4.71 -22.90 7.46
N TRP A 191 4.15 -23.93 6.87
CA TRP A 191 3.75 -23.97 5.46
C TRP A 191 2.31 -23.46 5.22
N VAL A 192 1.46 -23.38 6.25
CA VAL A 192 0.02 -23.01 6.10
C VAL A 192 -0.18 -21.62 5.50
N PRO A 193 0.56 -20.57 5.90
CA PRO A 193 0.44 -19.25 5.23
C PRO A 193 0.73 -19.31 3.74
N LEU A 194 1.73 -20.10 3.31
CA LEU A 194 2.09 -20.26 1.91
C LEU A 194 1.00 -21.01 1.12
N LEU A 195 0.40 -22.04 1.73
CA LEU A 195 -0.74 -22.73 1.13
C LEU A 195 -1.94 -21.80 0.97
N ALA A 196 -2.27 -21.04 2.02
CA ALA A 196 -3.37 -20.08 1.99
C ALA A 196 -3.19 -19.05 0.88
N ASP A 197 -1.97 -18.55 0.72
CA ASP A 197 -1.62 -17.59 -0.32
C ASP A 197 -1.66 -18.21 -1.73
N ALA A 198 -1.10 -19.39 -1.93
CA ALA A 198 -1.21 -20.10 -3.21
C ALA A 198 -2.67 -20.36 -3.60
N VAL A 199 -3.51 -20.74 -2.63
CA VAL A 199 -4.97 -20.92 -2.85
C VAL A 199 -5.63 -19.56 -3.14
N SER A 200 -5.24 -18.49 -2.44
CA SER A 200 -5.77 -17.15 -2.70
C SER A 200 -5.49 -16.72 -4.14
N PHE A 201 -4.28 -16.89 -4.65
CA PHE A 201 -3.94 -16.60 -6.05
C PHE A 201 -4.74 -17.45 -7.05
N LEU A 202 -4.99 -18.73 -6.77
CA LEU A 202 -5.89 -19.56 -7.61
C LEU A 202 -7.31 -19.01 -7.63
N LEU A 203 -7.85 -18.63 -6.49
CA LEU A 203 -9.17 -18.00 -6.38
C LEU A 203 -9.20 -16.67 -7.14
N VAL A 204 -8.17 -15.83 -7.01
CA VAL A 204 -8.01 -14.58 -7.77
C VAL A 204 -8.03 -14.84 -9.27
N ALA A 205 -7.34 -15.89 -9.75
CA ALA A 205 -7.35 -16.26 -11.16
C ALA A 205 -8.76 -16.65 -11.63
N VAL A 206 -9.48 -17.45 -10.84
CA VAL A 206 -10.86 -17.87 -11.14
C VAL A 206 -11.82 -16.67 -11.15
N LEU A 207 -11.75 -15.81 -10.12
CA LEU A 207 -12.60 -14.63 -10.01
C LEU A 207 -12.33 -13.63 -11.13
N SER A 208 -11.05 -13.37 -11.46
CA SER A 208 -10.65 -12.50 -12.56
C SER A 208 -11.16 -13.03 -13.91
N ARG A 209 -11.09 -14.36 -14.14
CA ARG A 209 -11.63 -15.01 -15.34
C ARG A 209 -13.15 -14.91 -15.40
N ALA A 210 -13.84 -14.93 -14.26
CA ALA A 210 -15.29 -14.87 -14.15
C ALA A 210 -15.89 -13.48 -14.43
N ILE A 211 -15.09 -12.41 -14.45
CA ILE A 211 -15.49 -11.06 -14.86
C ILE A 211 -15.96 -11.13 -16.32
N ARG A 212 -17.17 -10.62 -16.59
CA ARG A 212 -17.76 -10.64 -17.94
C ARG A 212 -17.46 -9.38 -18.74
N ALA A 213 -17.23 -8.27 -18.07
CA ALA A 213 -16.90 -6.99 -18.71
C ALA A 213 -15.68 -7.14 -19.64
N ASP A 214 -15.73 -6.44 -20.76
CA ASP A 214 -14.57 -6.30 -21.64
C ASP A 214 -13.59 -5.30 -21.00
N LEU A 215 -12.43 -5.80 -20.61
CA LEU A 215 -11.35 -5.04 -19.98
C LEU A 215 -10.25 -4.67 -20.98
N THR A 216 -10.53 -4.78 -22.30
CA THR A 216 -9.59 -4.36 -23.34
C THR A 216 -9.41 -2.85 -23.28
N PRO A 217 -8.16 -2.34 -23.24
CA PRO A 217 -7.92 -0.91 -23.21
C PRO A 217 -8.37 -0.25 -24.54
N GLU A 218 -9.01 0.92 -24.44
CA GLU A 218 -9.21 1.80 -25.61
C GLU A 218 -7.88 2.40 -26.01
N ARG A 219 -7.50 2.22 -27.26
CA ARG A 219 -6.28 2.84 -27.81
C ARG A 219 -6.56 4.32 -28.06
N GLU A 220 -6.19 5.17 -27.14
CA GLU A 220 -6.17 6.62 -27.32
C GLU A 220 -4.78 7.04 -27.85
N GLY A 221 -4.66 7.28 -29.14
CA GLY A 221 -3.52 7.95 -29.77
C GLY A 221 -2.17 7.21 -29.82
N PRO A 222 -1.15 7.84 -30.41
CA PRO A 222 0.22 7.31 -30.38
C PRO A 222 0.77 7.37 -28.96
N ALA A 223 1.21 6.20 -28.44
CA ALA A 223 1.79 6.09 -27.10
C ALA A 223 2.99 7.05 -26.97
N ALA A 224 2.84 8.10 -26.18
CA ALA A 224 4.01 8.90 -25.79
C ALA A 224 5.04 7.98 -25.14
N SER A 225 6.32 8.23 -25.39
CA SER A 225 7.39 7.40 -24.83
C SER A 225 7.36 7.50 -23.31
N PHE A 226 7.07 6.37 -22.64
CA PHE A 226 7.06 6.26 -21.16
C PHE A 226 8.31 6.90 -20.52
N THR A 227 9.48 6.67 -21.11
CA THR A 227 10.75 7.25 -20.65
C THR A 227 10.75 8.78 -20.71
N ARG A 228 10.13 9.37 -21.76
CA ARG A 228 10.02 10.83 -21.90
C ARG A 228 9.05 11.42 -20.88
N GLU A 229 7.93 10.77 -20.66
CA GLU A 229 6.95 11.22 -19.65
C GLU A 229 7.49 11.11 -18.23
N LEU A 230 8.17 10.01 -17.91
CA LEU A 230 8.84 9.84 -16.63
C LEU A 230 9.95 10.89 -16.43
N ALA A 231 10.77 11.13 -17.46
CA ALA A 231 11.83 12.15 -17.41
C ALA A 231 11.26 13.57 -17.23
N GLU A 232 10.13 13.89 -17.86
CA GLU A 232 9.47 15.18 -17.70
C GLU A 232 8.89 15.34 -16.29
N GLY A 233 8.22 14.30 -15.76
CA GLY A 233 7.75 14.28 -14.38
C GLY A 233 8.88 14.42 -13.37
N LEU A 234 9.98 13.68 -13.56
CA LEU A 234 11.16 13.75 -12.71
C LEU A 234 11.82 15.14 -12.75
N ARG A 235 11.96 15.73 -13.94
CA ARG A 235 12.53 17.09 -14.10
C ARG A 235 11.65 18.12 -13.39
N PHE A 236 10.32 18.02 -13.50
CA PHE A 236 9.39 18.91 -12.81
C PHE A 236 9.49 18.77 -11.29
N VAL A 237 9.44 17.54 -10.76
CA VAL A 237 9.54 17.28 -9.32
C VAL A 237 10.88 17.78 -8.77
N TRP A 238 11.99 17.60 -9.51
CA TRP A 238 13.30 18.10 -9.08
C TRP A 238 13.47 19.61 -9.22
N ALA A 239 12.74 20.25 -10.13
CA ALA A 239 12.76 21.71 -10.30
C ALA A 239 12.02 22.43 -9.16
N GLU A 240 10.91 21.83 -8.65
CA GLU A 240 10.07 22.43 -7.63
C GLU A 240 10.60 22.11 -6.21
N PRO A 241 11.06 23.13 -5.42
CA PRO A 241 11.65 22.88 -4.10
C PRO A 241 10.74 22.15 -3.12
N PHE A 242 9.43 22.42 -3.17
CA PHE A 242 8.45 21.74 -2.31
C PHE A 242 8.32 20.26 -2.69
N LEU A 243 8.24 19.92 -3.98
CA LEU A 243 8.11 18.52 -4.42
C LEU A 243 9.39 17.72 -4.09
N ARG A 244 10.57 18.33 -4.21
CA ARG A 244 11.83 17.71 -3.72
C ARG A 244 11.78 17.41 -2.23
N PHE A 245 11.27 18.35 -1.44
CA PHE A 245 11.07 18.14 -0.01
C PHE A 245 10.13 16.95 0.23
N VAL A 246 8.99 16.86 -0.48
CA VAL A 246 8.04 15.75 -0.37
C VAL A 246 8.69 14.42 -0.71
N VAL A 247 9.45 14.33 -1.79
CA VAL A 247 10.17 13.11 -2.19
C VAL A 247 11.14 12.65 -1.11
N VAL A 248 12.02 13.53 -0.65
CA VAL A 248 13.05 13.19 0.35
C VAL A 248 12.40 12.79 1.66
N TRP A 249 11.40 13.54 2.12
CA TRP A 249 10.70 13.26 3.36
C TRP A 249 9.94 11.92 3.29
N THR A 250 9.14 11.70 2.23
CA THR A 250 8.35 10.46 2.06
C THR A 250 9.25 9.24 1.89
N ALA A 251 10.30 9.34 1.08
CA ALA A 251 11.26 8.25 0.90
C ALA A 251 11.97 7.91 2.22
N GLY A 252 12.42 8.95 2.97
CA GLY A 252 13.05 8.78 4.27
C GLY A 252 12.12 8.12 5.30
N ILE A 253 10.88 8.59 5.42
CA ILE A 253 9.87 8.01 6.31
C ILE A 253 9.59 6.54 5.96
N ASN A 254 9.32 6.23 4.68
CA ASN A 254 9.01 4.87 4.27
C ASN A 254 10.18 3.91 4.50
N ALA A 255 11.41 4.34 4.24
CA ALA A 255 12.61 3.54 4.50
C ALA A 255 12.81 3.27 6.00
N LEU A 256 12.66 4.30 6.84
CA LEU A 256 12.86 4.18 8.29
C LEU A 256 11.72 3.39 8.94
N LEU A 257 10.47 3.58 8.50
CA LEU A 257 9.34 2.76 8.96
C LEU A 257 9.51 1.30 8.57
N GLY A 258 9.91 1.03 7.32
CA GLY A 258 10.23 -0.33 6.87
C GLY A 258 11.35 -0.95 7.71
N ALA A 259 12.43 -0.21 8.02
CA ALA A 259 13.51 -0.67 8.85
C ALA A 259 13.05 -0.99 10.29
N LEU A 260 12.24 -0.11 10.91
CA LEU A 260 11.67 -0.37 12.25
C LEU A 260 10.71 -1.56 12.25
N TYR A 261 9.93 -1.72 11.20
CA TYR A 261 9.02 -2.84 11.02
C TYR A 261 9.79 -4.19 11.00
N PHE A 262 10.80 -4.31 10.14
CA PHE A 262 11.62 -5.52 10.07
C PHE A 262 12.47 -5.71 11.33
N HIS A 263 12.94 -4.62 11.95
CA HIS A 263 13.58 -4.68 13.25
C HIS A 263 12.66 -5.31 14.31
N ALA A 264 11.41 -4.83 14.41
CA ALA A 264 10.44 -5.37 15.38
C ALA A 264 10.15 -6.86 15.13
N VAL A 265 10.02 -7.29 13.87
CA VAL A 265 9.84 -8.70 13.50
C VAL A 265 11.05 -9.56 13.90
N PHE A 266 12.25 -9.12 13.54
CA PHE A 266 13.48 -9.88 13.82
C PHE A 266 13.83 -9.92 15.31
N ALA A 267 13.67 -8.79 16.03
CA ALA A 267 13.90 -8.72 17.46
C ALA A 267 12.90 -9.59 18.24
N SER A 268 11.61 -9.48 17.94
CA SER A 268 10.59 -10.33 18.57
C SER A 268 10.82 -11.83 18.32
N HIS A 269 11.25 -12.19 17.10
CA HIS A 269 11.61 -13.58 16.80
C HIS A 269 12.82 -14.07 17.62
N ALA A 270 13.86 -13.24 17.73
CA ALA A 270 15.06 -13.54 18.52
C ALA A 270 14.76 -13.67 20.02
N GLU A 271 13.77 -12.94 20.53
CA GLU A 271 13.26 -13.02 21.91
C GLU A 271 12.32 -14.24 22.13
N GLY A 272 12.06 -15.04 21.10
CA GLY A 272 11.21 -16.24 21.18
C GLY A 272 9.70 -15.94 21.16
N ALA A 273 9.30 -14.75 20.69
CA ALA A 273 7.89 -14.40 20.57
C ALA A 273 7.14 -15.35 19.62
N SER A 274 5.89 -15.65 19.95
CA SER A 274 5.06 -16.49 19.10
C SER A 274 4.73 -15.79 17.77
N PRO A 275 4.56 -16.53 16.67
CA PRO A 275 4.19 -15.94 15.37
C PRO A 275 2.92 -15.10 15.41
N SER A 276 1.92 -15.47 16.21
CA SER A 276 0.71 -14.67 16.39
C SER A 276 0.99 -13.34 17.10
N SER A 277 1.91 -13.33 18.08
CA SER A 277 2.31 -12.08 18.74
C SER A 277 3.02 -11.14 17.77
N ILE A 278 3.85 -11.67 16.85
CA ILE A 278 4.48 -10.90 15.79
C ILE A 278 3.41 -10.35 14.83
N GLY A 279 2.43 -11.16 14.43
CA GLY A 279 1.29 -10.71 13.64
C GLY A 279 0.49 -9.60 14.33
N LEU A 280 0.31 -9.69 15.65
CA LEU A 280 -0.39 -8.68 16.45
C LEU A 280 0.33 -7.32 16.46
N ILE A 281 1.68 -7.28 16.46
CA ILE A 281 2.46 -6.03 16.32
C ILE A 281 1.99 -5.24 15.10
N LEU A 282 1.86 -5.93 13.99
CA LEU A 282 1.54 -5.32 12.70
C LEU A 282 0.07 -4.94 12.58
N THR A 283 -0.81 -5.75 13.17
CA THR A 283 -2.22 -5.41 13.32
C THR A 283 -2.40 -4.13 14.15
N LEU A 284 -1.69 -3.98 15.27
CA LEU A 284 -1.73 -2.76 16.06
C LEU A 284 -1.23 -1.55 15.26
N ALA A 285 -0.16 -1.70 14.48
CA ALA A 285 0.31 -0.65 13.57
C ALA A 285 -0.75 -0.28 12.52
N GLY A 286 -1.43 -1.27 11.93
CA GLY A 286 -2.54 -1.06 10.99
C GLY A 286 -3.72 -0.33 11.62
N VAL A 287 -4.13 -0.71 12.83
CA VAL A 287 -5.16 -0.01 13.62
C VAL A 287 -4.76 1.43 13.89
N GLY A 288 -3.49 1.68 14.29
CA GLY A 288 -2.95 3.03 14.45
C GLY A 288 -3.09 3.86 13.17
N GLY A 289 -2.73 3.29 12.02
CA GLY A 289 -2.88 3.93 10.72
C GLY A 289 -4.33 4.28 10.37
N LEU A 290 -5.27 3.37 10.65
CA LEU A 290 -6.71 3.62 10.45
C LEU A 290 -7.20 4.77 11.34
N LEU A 291 -6.88 4.73 12.64
CA LEU A 291 -7.25 5.79 13.56
C LEU A 291 -6.65 7.13 13.14
N GLY A 292 -5.39 7.12 12.67
CA GLY A 292 -4.72 8.28 12.12
C GLY A 292 -5.42 8.85 10.88
N ALA A 293 -5.85 7.98 9.96
CA ALA A 293 -6.58 8.39 8.76
C ALA A 293 -7.94 9.02 9.10
N LEU A 294 -8.66 8.45 10.08
CA LEU A 294 -9.92 9.01 10.56
C LEU A 294 -9.73 10.36 11.29
N ALA A 295 -8.64 10.52 12.02
CA ALA A 295 -8.31 11.75 12.73
C ALA A 295 -7.73 12.85 11.82
N ALA A 296 -7.11 12.50 10.69
CA ALA A 296 -6.40 13.42 9.82
C ALA A 296 -7.24 14.63 9.36
N PRO A 297 -8.50 14.50 8.91
CA PRO A 297 -9.30 15.65 8.48
C PRO A 297 -9.59 16.64 9.62
N TRP A 298 -9.74 16.14 10.85
CA TRP A 298 -9.93 16.98 12.03
C TRP A 298 -8.64 17.72 12.40
N LEU A 299 -7.50 17.01 12.39
CA LEU A 299 -6.20 17.56 12.75
C LEU A 299 -5.75 18.64 11.76
N VAL A 300 -5.92 18.39 10.45
CA VAL A 300 -5.57 19.33 9.37
C VAL A 300 -6.40 20.62 9.42
N ARG A 301 -7.65 20.55 9.91
CA ARG A 301 -8.47 21.75 10.11
C ARG A 301 -8.08 22.57 11.34
N ARG A 302 -7.45 21.98 12.35
CA ARG A 302 -7.14 22.64 13.63
C ARG A 302 -5.70 23.12 13.75
N LEU A 303 -4.77 22.47 13.06
CA LEU A 303 -3.36 22.79 13.17
C LEU A 303 -2.79 23.28 11.84
N PRO A 304 -1.89 24.26 11.87
CA PRO A 304 -1.21 24.70 10.66
C PRO A 304 -0.33 23.55 10.09
N ALA A 305 -0.27 23.48 8.77
CA ALA A 305 0.43 22.43 8.02
C ALA A 305 1.88 22.22 8.49
N THR A 306 2.60 23.31 8.82
CA THR A 306 3.97 23.25 9.37
C THR A 306 4.03 22.48 10.68
N ARG A 307 3.12 22.77 11.62
CA ARG A 307 3.09 22.08 12.92
C ARG A 307 2.78 20.60 12.77
N ILE A 308 1.92 20.23 11.82
CA ILE A 308 1.62 18.83 11.52
C ILE A 308 2.86 18.13 11.01
N VAL A 309 3.54 18.67 10.00
CA VAL A 309 4.72 18.05 9.38
C VAL A 309 5.91 18.01 10.35
N THR A 310 6.24 19.11 11.00
CA THR A 310 7.38 19.17 11.94
C THR A 310 7.10 18.40 13.21
N GLY A 311 5.91 18.58 13.81
CA GLY A 311 5.53 17.86 15.04
C GLY A 311 5.48 16.36 14.84
N ALA A 312 4.93 15.90 13.71
CA ALA A 312 4.93 14.50 13.32
C ALA A 312 6.36 13.95 13.17
N SER A 313 7.23 14.68 12.47
CA SER A 313 8.62 14.25 12.27
C SER A 313 9.37 14.12 13.62
N TRP A 314 9.18 15.06 14.54
CA TRP A 314 9.80 14.99 15.87
C TRP A 314 9.17 13.91 16.77
N ALA A 315 7.88 13.64 16.68
CA ALA A 315 7.22 12.60 17.44
C ALA A 315 7.71 11.17 17.07
N MET A 316 8.21 10.98 15.87
CA MET A 316 8.79 9.69 15.44
C MET A 316 10.12 9.37 16.13
N VAL A 317 10.87 10.40 16.57
CA VAL A 317 12.19 10.22 17.22
C VAL A 317 12.07 9.46 18.56
N PRO A 318 11.28 9.93 19.55
CA PRO A 318 11.12 9.20 20.81
C PRO A 318 10.45 7.83 20.62
N THR A 319 9.58 7.69 19.63
CA THR A 319 8.92 6.40 19.33
C THR A 319 9.94 5.37 18.81
N ALA A 320 10.80 5.77 17.86
CA ALA A 320 11.88 4.91 17.39
C ALA A 320 12.92 4.61 18.48
N ALA A 321 13.27 5.60 19.31
CA ALA A 321 14.14 5.39 20.46
C ALA A 321 13.52 4.43 21.48
N GLY A 322 12.22 4.52 21.73
CA GLY A 322 11.48 3.62 22.62
C GLY A 322 11.57 2.15 22.20
N LEU A 323 11.61 1.87 20.89
CA LEU A 323 11.81 0.50 20.38
C LEU A 323 13.16 -0.11 20.80
N ALA A 324 14.20 0.71 21.03
CA ALA A 324 15.49 0.25 21.53
C ALA A 324 15.45 -0.27 22.97
N PHE A 325 14.44 0.13 23.75
CA PHE A 325 14.26 -0.22 25.16
C PHE A 325 13.04 -1.13 25.39
N ALA A 326 12.27 -1.41 24.33
CA ALA A 326 11.15 -2.33 24.40
C ALA A 326 11.70 -3.75 24.59
N SER A 327 11.16 -4.45 25.60
CA SER A 327 11.50 -5.84 25.94
C SER A 327 10.30 -6.77 25.81
N GLN A 328 9.15 -6.25 25.41
CA GLN A 328 7.92 -7.01 25.29
C GLN A 328 7.28 -6.78 23.92
N THR A 329 6.80 -7.87 23.33
CA THR A 329 6.22 -7.88 21.98
C THR A 329 5.07 -6.87 21.79
N TRP A 330 4.20 -6.69 22.81
CA TRP A 330 3.12 -5.70 22.72
C TRP A 330 3.63 -4.25 22.70
N ALA A 331 4.78 -3.97 23.33
CA ALA A 331 5.38 -2.63 23.33
C ALA A 331 5.85 -2.22 21.93
N TYR A 332 6.43 -3.17 21.16
CA TYR A 332 6.73 -2.94 19.73
C TYR A 332 5.47 -2.54 18.95
N GLY A 333 4.36 -3.28 19.15
CA GLY A 333 3.10 -3.01 18.48
C GLY A 333 2.53 -1.63 18.83
N LEU A 334 2.54 -1.25 20.11
CA LEU A 334 2.03 0.04 20.57
C LEU A 334 2.85 1.22 20.03
N LEU A 335 4.19 1.10 20.05
CA LEU A 335 5.09 2.12 19.52
C LEU A 335 4.93 2.29 18.01
N LEU A 336 4.87 1.20 17.24
CA LEU A 336 4.61 1.25 15.80
C LEU A 336 3.20 1.80 15.49
N SER A 337 2.19 1.49 16.30
CA SER A 337 0.86 2.07 16.21
C SER A 337 0.89 3.59 16.36
N GLY A 338 1.66 4.10 17.33
CA GLY A 338 1.84 5.53 17.55
C GLY A 338 2.42 6.25 16.34
N VAL A 339 3.43 5.66 15.68
CA VAL A 339 3.98 6.22 14.44
C VAL A 339 2.96 6.17 13.32
N SER A 340 2.30 5.02 13.12
CA SER A 340 1.31 4.83 12.07
C SER A 340 0.11 5.77 12.20
N LEU A 341 -0.28 6.15 13.41
CA LEU A 341 -1.35 7.11 13.69
C LEU A 341 -1.04 8.52 13.16
N ILE A 342 0.23 8.91 13.14
CA ILE A 342 0.65 10.26 12.78
C ILE A 342 0.79 10.43 11.26
N VAL A 343 1.26 9.40 10.56
CA VAL A 343 1.61 9.44 9.12
C VAL A 343 0.48 9.92 8.20
N PRO A 344 -0.79 9.49 8.35
CA PRO A 344 -1.87 9.91 7.45
C PRO A 344 -2.12 11.42 7.45
N SER A 345 -1.99 12.08 8.60
CA SER A 345 -2.20 13.53 8.70
C SER A 345 -1.16 14.31 7.90
N VAL A 346 0.10 13.86 7.92
CA VAL A 346 1.16 14.46 7.09
C VAL A 346 0.93 14.17 5.62
N ALA A 347 0.54 12.95 5.28
CA ALA A 347 0.25 12.56 3.90
C ALA A 347 -0.84 13.46 3.28
N VAL A 348 -1.94 13.73 4.00
CA VAL A 348 -3.00 14.63 3.55
C VAL A 348 -2.45 16.03 3.26
N VAL A 349 -1.66 16.61 4.18
CA VAL A 349 -1.07 17.94 4.02
C VAL A 349 -0.16 18.00 2.79
N LEU A 350 0.78 17.05 2.67
CA LEU A 350 1.76 17.03 1.59
C LEU A 350 1.13 16.76 0.23
N GLN A 351 0.19 15.80 0.14
CA GLN A 351 -0.50 15.45 -1.10
C GLN A 351 -1.40 16.59 -1.59
N THR A 352 -2.20 17.20 -0.69
CA THR A 352 -3.07 18.33 -1.05
C THR A 352 -2.25 19.46 -1.67
N ARG A 353 -1.13 19.81 -1.04
CA ARG A 353 -0.27 20.87 -1.56
C ARG A 353 0.46 20.46 -2.83
N ALA A 354 0.91 19.21 -2.95
CA ALA A 354 1.54 18.72 -4.18
C ALA A 354 0.60 18.85 -5.40
N VAL A 355 -0.68 18.58 -5.19
CA VAL A 355 -1.71 18.79 -6.23
C VAL A 355 -1.85 20.29 -6.57
N LEU A 356 -1.90 21.17 -5.57
CA LEU A 356 -2.08 22.61 -5.79
C LEU A 356 -0.92 23.29 -6.52
N VAL A 357 0.32 22.84 -6.31
CA VAL A 357 1.51 23.41 -6.98
C VAL A 357 1.79 22.79 -8.35
N THR A 358 1.04 21.75 -8.74
CA THR A 358 1.29 21.00 -9.97
C THR A 358 0.27 21.35 -11.04
N PRO A 359 0.69 21.79 -12.24
CA PRO A 359 -0.23 21.99 -13.37
C PRO A 359 -0.96 20.69 -13.74
N ASP A 360 -2.24 20.80 -14.14
CA ASP A 360 -3.11 19.64 -14.43
C ASP A 360 -2.48 18.61 -15.38
N ARG A 361 -1.78 19.08 -16.42
CA ARG A 361 -1.08 18.24 -17.40
C ARG A 361 0.03 17.37 -16.81
N LEU A 362 0.57 17.71 -15.63
CA LEU A 362 1.67 17.02 -14.97
C LEU A 362 1.24 16.23 -13.73
N LEU A 363 -0.02 16.32 -13.29
CA LEU A 363 -0.52 15.68 -12.07
C LEU A 363 -0.28 14.16 -12.06
N ALA A 364 -0.62 13.47 -13.14
CA ALA A 364 -0.41 12.03 -13.24
C ALA A 364 1.09 11.66 -13.20
N ARG A 365 1.93 12.41 -13.91
CA ARG A 365 3.39 12.20 -13.95
C ARG A 365 4.05 12.47 -12.59
N MET A 366 3.64 13.55 -11.93
CA MET A 366 4.08 13.88 -10.57
C MET A 366 3.67 12.78 -9.60
N GLY A 367 2.42 12.31 -9.63
CA GLY A 367 1.93 11.23 -8.78
C GLY A 367 2.73 9.93 -8.96
N THR A 368 3.07 9.56 -10.20
CA THR A 368 3.93 8.40 -10.50
C THR A 368 5.32 8.57 -9.89
N VAL A 369 5.96 9.74 -10.07
CA VAL A 369 7.29 10.01 -9.52
C VAL A 369 7.29 9.97 -8.00
N LEU A 370 6.33 10.62 -7.33
CA LEU A 370 6.22 10.61 -5.87
C LEU A 370 5.97 9.20 -5.32
N GLY A 371 5.08 8.44 -5.95
CA GLY A 371 4.79 7.04 -5.57
C GLY A 371 6.01 6.14 -5.71
N THR A 372 6.67 6.18 -6.87
CA THR A 372 7.87 5.37 -7.12
C THR A 372 9.04 5.76 -6.21
N ALA A 373 9.28 7.07 -6.02
CA ALA A 373 10.34 7.54 -5.13
C ALA A 373 10.09 7.17 -3.67
N GLY A 374 8.83 7.24 -3.21
CA GLY A 374 8.44 6.85 -1.86
C GLY A 374 8.69 5.36 -1.57
N GLN A 375 8.50 4.49 -2.55
CA GLN A 375 8.74 3.05 -2.43
C GLN A 375 10.18 2.65 -2.73
N GLY A 376 10.85 3.35 -3.63
CA GLY A 376 12.17 2.95 -4.14
C GLY A 376 13.26 2.80 -3.07
N VAL A 377 13.25 3.64 -2.03
CA VAL A 377 14.19 3.51 -0.90
C VAL A 377 13.71 2.46 0.11
N ALA A 378 12.41 2.30 0.27
CA ALA A 378 11.83 1.35 1.20
C ALA A 378 12.14 -0.12 0.85
N VAL A 379 12.40 -0.44 -0.43
CA VAL A 379 12.78 -1.80 -0.84
C VAL A 379 14.13 -2.27 -0.26
N LEU A 380 14.97 -1.34 0.21
CA LEU A 380 16.24 -1.66 0.88
C LEU A 380 16.06 -1.91 2.39
N ALA A 381 14.93 -1.53 2.96
CA ALA A 381 14.68 -1.61 4.41
C ALA A 381 14.87 -3.02 4.98
N PRO A 382 14.36 -4.12 4.37
CA PRO A 382 14.53 -5.46 4.90
C PRO A 382 15.99 -5.90 4.99
N VAL A 383 16.79 -5.68 3.92
CA VAL A 383 18.20 -6.08 3.92
C VAL A 383 19.01 -5.24 4.88
N LEU A 384 18.78 -3.92 4.92
CA LEU A 384 19.48 -3.04 5.86
C LEU A 384 19.15 -3.41 7.30
N ALA A 385 17.87 -3.60 7.63
CA ALA A 385 17.46 -4.04 8.97
C ALA A 385 18.09 -5.39 9.32
N GLY A 386 18.02 -6.38 8.42
CA GLY A 386 18.57 -7.71 8.67
C GLY A 386 20.09 -7.73 8.88
N VAL A 387 20.85 -7.02 8.04
CA VAL A 387 22.32 -6.93 8.15
C VAL A 387 22.74 -6.13 9.39
N LEU A 388 22.10 -5.00 9.64
CA LEU A 388 22.44 -4.15 10.78
C LEU A 388 22.06 -4.82 12.11
N VAL A 389 20.94 -5.53 12.18
CA VAL A 389 20.56 -6.30 13.38
C VAL A 389 21.57 -7.43 13.63
N ALA A 390 22.01 -8.13 12.58
CA ALA A 390 23.01 -9.18 12.71
C ALA A 390 24.38 -8.66 13.17
N ALA A 391 24.79 -7.47 12.69
CA ALA A 391 26.11 -6.89 12.95
C ALA A 391 26.19 -6.14 14.29
N TYR A 392 25.16 -5.39 14.64
CA TYR A 392 25.19 -4.43 15.75
C TYR A 392 24.13 -4.68 16.83
N GLY A 393 23.27 -5.67 16.64
CA GLY A 393 22.14 -5.96 17.52
C GLY A 393 20.95 -5.01 17.34
N GLY A 394 19.77 -5.47 17.73
CA GLY A 394 18.51 -4.74 17.50
C GLY A 394 18.45 -3.35 18.14
N ARG A 395 18.98 -3.22 19.37
CA ARG A 395 19.00 -1.94 20.09
C ARG A 395 19.75 -0.83 19.35
N SER A 396 20.93 -1.17 18.79
CA SER A 396 21.74 -0.20 18.03
C SER A 396 21.03 0.22 16.75
N VAL A 397 20.33 -0.68 16.09
CA VAL A 397 19.55 -0.38 14.87
C VAL A 397 18.38 0.56 15.19
N ALA A 398 17.63 0.32 16.26
CA ALA A 398 16.53 1.18 16.68
C ALA A 398 17.02 2.59 17.03
N LEU A 399 18.15 2.72 17.75
CA LEU A 399 18.78 4.01 18.05
C LEU A 399 19.32 4.71 16.80
N GLY A 400 19.90 3.95 15.85
CA GLY A 400 20.30 4.47 14.55
C GLY A 400 19.12 5.04 13.75
N CYS A 401 17.99 4.31 13.72
CA CYS A 401 16.74 4.81 13.14
C CYS A 401 16.23 6.08 13.85
N ALA A 402 16.30 6.14 15.19
CA ALA A 402 15.92 7.35 15.94
C ALA A 402 16.80 8.55 15.56
N GLY A 403 18.11 8.36 15.41
CA GLY A 403 19.04 9.38 14.92
C GLY A 403 18.72 9.83 13.48
N ALA A 404 18.39 8.89 12.60
CA ALA A 404 17.98 9.20 11.23
C ALA A 404 16.63 9.95 11.18
N PHE A 405 15.65 9.57 12.03
CA PHE A 405 14.41 10.35 12.19
C PHE A 405 14.68 11.76 12.72
N ALA A 406 15.62 11.93 13.66
CA ALA A 406 16.03 13.26 14.13
C ALA A 406 16.62 14.10 12.98
N GLY A 407 17.48 13.52 12.14
CA GLY A 407 17.99 14.19 10.94
C GLY A 407 16.87 14.59 9.97
N LEU A 408 15.89 13.71 9.76
CA LEU A 408 14.73 14.00 8.92
C LEU A 408 13.80 15.06 9.54
N ALA A 409 13.64 15.07 10.88
CA ALA A 409 12.89 16.09 11.60
C ALA A 409 13.58 17.46 11.54
N LEU A 410 14.90 17.51 11.66
CA LEU A 410 15.70 18.73 11.44
C LEU A 410 15.54 19.24 10.00
N TYR A 411 15.63 18.35 9.01
CA TYR A 411 15.38 18.70 7.60
C TYR A 411 13.98 19.27 7.39
N ALA A 412 12.94 18.63 7.96
CA ALA A 412 11.55 19.10 7.88
C ALA A 412 11.39 20.47 8.55
N THR A 413 12.04 20.69 9.70
CA THR A 413 12.00 21.98 10.41
C THR A 413 12.70 23.08 9.63
N ALA A 414 13.89 22.81 9.07
CA ALA A 414 14.63 23.76 8.25
C ALA A 414 13.91 24.13 6.94
N ARG A 415 13.10 23.21 6.42
CA ARG A 415 12.31 23.40 5.18
C ARG A 415 10.84 23.73 5.45
N SER A 416 10.46 23.99 6.69
CA SER A 416 9.07 24.25 7.08
C SER A 416 8.42 25.42 6.32
N ALA A 417 9.20 26.45 5.94
CA ALA A 417 8.74 27.54 5.11
C ALA A 417 8.21 27.09 3.74
N LEU A 418 8.72 25.99 3.18
CA LEU A 418 8.21 25.43 1.93
C LEU A 418 6.79 24.89 2.07
N VAL A 419 6.38 24.50 3.27
CA VAL A 419 5.04 23.97 3.56
C VAL A 419 4.00 25.10 3.68
N VAL A 420 4.39 26.34 3.87
CA VAL A 420 3.49 27.51 4.07
C VAL A 420 3.38 28.39 2.84
N ARG A 421 4.39 28.44 1.98
CA ARG A 421 4.33 29.32 0.79
C ARG A 421 3.06 29.06 0.01
N GLU A 422 2.22 30.07 -0.13
CA GLU A 422 1.08 30.07 -1.04
C GLU A 422 1.59 29.80 -2.45
N ALA A 423 0.83 29.02 -3.24
CA ALA A 423 1.12 28.85 -4.66
C ALA A 423 1.02 30.25 -5.31
N PRO A 424 1.94 30.60 -6.22
CA PRO A 424 1.92 31.87 -6.93
C PRO A 424 0.68 32.07 -7.76
#